data_7838ea347289fc3797142b0dac2ffc74
#
_entry.id   7838ea347289fc3797142b0dac2ffc74
#
_cell.length_a   1.000
_cell.length_b   1.000
_cell.length_c   1.000
_cell.angle_alpha   90.00
_cell.angle_beta   90.00
_cell.angle_gamma   90.00
#
_symmetry.space_group_name_H-M   'P 1'
#
loop_
_entity.id
_entity.type
_entity.pdbx_description
1 polymer ?
#
loop_
_entity_poly.entity_id
_entity_poly.type
_entity_poly.pdbx_seq_one_letter_code
_entity_poly.pdbx_strand_id
1 'polypeptide(L)'
;LAPRVICGDFYHGLVYPGGALQLNVVMTWGMRTNGRTGQSIDYHDWTNAFRALPVGDVDLSAGRSLGFFKDWIEHPTYDDYWNAIDVEDKWDEIDVPAFSMGGWFDLYSADAFTNFNGIRKNGRTPEARQSRLIVGPWPHALSTSSKTGDVDFGAGSLADLDGEETRWFDYWLKGIDNGIVDEPPLRLFIMGINE
;
A
#
# COMPACT_ATOMS: atom_id res chain seq x y z
N LEU A 1 0.08 10.52 10.51
CA LEU A 1 0.47 9.27 9.86
C LEU A 1 1.30 9.55 8.61
N ALA A 2 2.14 8.59 8.17
CA ALA A 2 2.85 8.65 6.89
C ALA A 2 2.84 7.27 6.21
N PRO A 3 1.69 6.82 5.70
CA PRO A 3 1.58 5.52 5.07
C PRO A 3 2.24 5.50 3.69
N ARG A 4 3.00 4.44 3.41
CA ARG A 4 3.64 4.19 2.12
C ARG A 4 3.09 2.91 1.51
N VAL A 5 2.60 2.97 0.27
CA VAL A 5 2.15 1.82 -0.53
C VAL A 5 1.24 0.85 0.24
N ILE A 6 0.13 1.36 0.74
CA ILE A 6 -0.84 0.59 1.53
C ILE A 6 -2.18 0.50 0.81
N CYS A 7 -2.89 -0.63 1.00
CA CYS A 7 -4.30 -0.76 0.64
C CYS A 7 -5.19 -0.19 1.76
N GLY A 8 -6.37 0.26 1.38
CA GLY A 8 -7.45 0.63 2.31
C GLY A 8 -8.46 -0.49 2.48
N ASP A 9 -8.61 -1.30 1.46
CA ASP A 9 -9.49 -2.46 1.38
C ASP A 9 -8.65 -3.73 1.13
N PHE A 10 -8.52 -4.57 2.13
CA PHE A 10 -7.74 -5.81 2.03
C PHE A 10 -8.37 -6.82 1.07
N TYR A 11 -9.68 -6.88 0.99
CA TYR A 11 -10.36 -7.81 0.11
C TYR A 11 -10.18 -7.44 -1.36
N HIS A 12 -10.65 -6.24 -1.77
CA HIS A 12 -10.62 -5.84 -3.16
C HIS A 12 -9.25 -5.36 -3.64
N GLY A 13 -8.46 -4.75 -2.76
CA GLY A 13 -7.14 -4.20 -3.10
C GLY A 13 -6.00 -5.21 -3.07
N LEU A 14 -6.11 -6.29 -2.25
CA LEU A 14 -5.01 -7.23 -2.08
C LEU A 14 -5.39 -8.69 -2.36
N VAL A 15 -6.39 -9.23 -1.66
CA VAL A 15 -6.58 -10.68 -1.61
C VAL A 15 -7.44 -11.20 -2.76
N TYR A 16 -8.55 -10.51 -3.06
CA TYR A 16 -9.52 -10.90 -4.09
C TYR A 16 -9.82 -9.78 -5.10
N PRO A 17 -8.81 -9.13 -5.71
CA PRO A 17 -9.08 -8.10 -6.71
C PRO A 17 -9.91 -8.66 -7.85
N GLY A 18 -11.07 -8.01 -8.10
CA GLY A 18 -12.04 -8.51 -9.09
C GLY A 18 -12.72 -9.83 -8.72
N GLY A 19 -12.65 -10.25 -7.45
CA GLY A 19 -13.25 -11.48 -6.92
C GLY A 19 -12.41 -12.74 -7.12
N ALA A 20 -11.18 -12.62 -7.62
CA ALA A 20 -10.26 -13.74 -7.80
C ALA A 20 -9.10 -13.70 -6.80
N LEU A 21 -8.82 -14.82 -6.14
CA LEU A 21 -7.70 -14.91 -5.18
C LEU A 21 -6.37 -14.59 -5.87
N GLN A 22 -5.69 -13.55 -5.39
CA GLN A 22 -4.37 -13.14 -5.87
C GLN A 22 -3.26 -14.00 -5.23
N LEU A 23 -3.32 -15.31 -5.51
CA LEU A 23 -2.56 -16.34 -4.83
C LEU A 23 -1.06 -16.07 -4.76
N ASN A 24 -0.44 -15.60 -5.86
CA ASN A 24 1.00 -15.34 -5.89
C ASN A 24 1.40 -14.24 -4.90
N VAL A 25 0.71 -13.10 -4.93
CA VAL A 25 1.02 -11.96 -4.04
C VAL A 25 0.81 -12.34 -2.59
N VAL A 26 -0.35 -12.92 -2.28
CA VAL A 26 -0.73 -13.34 -0.92
C VAL A 26 0.30 -14.31 -0.33
N MET A 27 0.69 -15.33 -1.11
CA MET A 27 1.62 -16.35 -0.64
C MET A 27 3.06 -15.83 -0.50
N THR A 28 3.56 -15.12 -1.51
CA THR A 28 4.94 -14.61 -1.46
C THR A 28 5.11 -13.55 -0.38
N TRP A 29 4.13 -12.63 -0.25
CA TRP A 29 4.10 -11.65 0.83
C TRP A 29 3.97 -12.33 2.20
N GLY A 30 3.03 -13.26 2.35
CA GLY A 30 2.82 -13.98 3.60
C GLY A 30 4.03 -14.76 4.06
N MET A 31 4.68 -15.50 3.16
CA MET A 31 5.91 -16.24 3.49
C MET A 31 7.05 -15.32 3.89
N ARG A 32 7.13 -14.13 3.29
CA ARG A 32 8.17 -13.13 3.59
C ARG A 32 7.95 -12.45 4.94
N THR A 33 6.70 -12.12 5.29
CA THR A 33 6.37 -11.25 6.42
C THR A 33 5.92 -11.99 7.67
N ASN A 34 5.49 -13.25 7.56
CA ASN A 34 5.01 -14.04 8.69
C ASN A 34 6.15 -14.53 9.59
N GLY A 35 6.72 -13.62 10.37
CA GLY A 35 7.81 -13.90 11.30
C GLY A 35 8.24 -12.63 12.05
N ARG A 36 9.22 -12.74 12.93
CA ARG A 36 9.75 -11.58 13.66
C ARG A 36 10.57 -10.64 12.77
N THR A 37 11.13 -11.17 11.70
CA THR A 37 11.92 -10.45 10.71
C THR A 37 11.52 -10.90 9.32
N GLY A 38 11.77 -10.07 8.30
CA GLY A 38 11.58 -10.46 6.92
C GLY A 38 12.32 -11.75 6.59
N GLN A 39 11.66 -12.67 5.90
CA GLN A 39 12.20 -13.96 5.51
C GLN A 39 12.61 -13.95 4.04
N SER A 40 13.70 -14.63 3.68
CA SER A 40 13.94 -14.96 2.27
C SER A 40 12.90 -15.98 1.82
N ILE A 41 12.44 -15.81 0.57
CA ILE A 41 11.47 -16.70 -0.08
C ILE A 41 12.08 -17.40 -1.30
N ASP A 42 13.36 -17.17 -1.59
CA ASP A 42 14.01 -17.64 -2.83
C ASP A 42 14.28 -19.16 -2.82
N TYR A 43 14.26 -19.77 -1.65
CA TYR A 43 14.45 -21.21 -1.46
C TYR A 43 13.15 -22.03 -1.63
N HIS A 44 11.99 -21.38 -1.76
CA HIS A 44 10.73 -22.08 -1.96
C HIS A 44 10.58 -22.54 -3.41
N ASP A 45 10.12 -23.76 -3.60
CA ASP A 45 9.72 -24.27 -4.93
C ASP A 45 8.30 -23.78 -5.25
N TRP A 46 8.21 -22.51 -5.67
CA TRP A 46 6.95 -21.87 -6.00
C TRP A 46 6.21 -22.57 -7.14
N THR A 47 6.95 -23.18 -8.09
CA THR A 47 6.35 -23.91 -9.20
C THR A 47 5.52 -25.10 -8.73
N ASN A 48 6.04 -25.86 -7.78
CA ASN A 48 5.31 -26.97 -7.20
C ASN A 48 4.27 -26.51 -6.17
N ALA A 49 4.60 -25.50 -5.35
CA ALA A 49 3.67 -24.97 -4.36
C ALA A 49 2.35 -24.50 -5.00
N PHE A 50 2.42 -23.70 -6.09
CA PHE A 50 1.23 -23.19 -6.76
C PHE A 50 0.43 -24.24 -7.58
N ARG A 51 0.93 -25.48 -7.68
CA ARG A 51 0.19 -26.60 -8.25
C ARG A 51 -0.55 -27.44 -7.23
N ALA A 52 -0.37 -27.16 -5.94
CA ALA A 52 -1.02 -27.89 -4.88
C ALA A 52 -2.55 -27.72 -4.91
N LEU A 53 -3.25 -28.82 -4.67
CA LEU A 53 -4.70 -28.85 -4.52
C LEU A 53 -5.06 -29.64 -3.27
N PRO A 54 -6.05 -29.19 -2.51
CA PRO A 54 -6.82 -27.94 -2.73
C PRO A 54 -5.97 -26.68 -2.53
N VAL A 55 -6.41 -25.55 -3.11
CA VAL A 55 -5.68 -24.26 -3.04
C VAL A 55 -5.39 -23.84 -1.60
N GLY A 56 -6.26 -24.19 -0.64
CA GLY A 56 -6.05 -23.94 0.78
C GLY A 56 -4.81 -24.62 1.39
N ASP A 57 -4.13 -25.53 0.68
CA ASP A 57 -2.92 -26.23 1.16
C ASP A 57 -1.64 -25.73 0.50
N VAL A 58 -1.71 -24.64 -0.27
CA VAL A 58 -0.55 -24.07 -0.97
C VAL A 58 0.52 -23.61 0.02
N ASP A 59 0.13 -23.08 1.17
CA ASP A 59 1.03 -22.66 2.24
C ASP A 59 1.85 -23.84 2.81
N LEU A 60 1.22 -24.98 3.04
CA LEU A 60 1.89 -26.22 3.48
C LEU A 60 2.82 -26.75 2.39
N SER A 61 2.41 -26.69 1.12
CA SER A 61 3.22 -27.10 -0.02
C SER A 61 4.42 -26.18 -0.22
N ALA A 62 4.33 -24.92 0.18
CA ALA A 62 5.45 -23.98 0.24
C ALA A 62 6.30 -24.16 1.51
N GLY A 63 5.98 -25.13 2.38
CA GLY A 63 6.80 -25.54 3.52
C GLY A 63 6.42 -24.92 4.86
N ARG A 64 5.38 -24.09 4.96
CA ARG A 64 4.96 -23.49 6.24
C ARG A 64 3.50 -23.09 6.25
N SER A 65 2.78 -23.41 7.33
CA SER A 65 1.40 -22.93 7.51
C SER A 65 1.34 -21.42 7.77
N LEU A 66 0.41 -20.76 7.12
CA LEU A 66 0.07 -19.36 7.31
C LEU A 66 -1.37 -19.27 7.83
N GLY A 67 -1.55 -19.02 9.14
CA GLY A 67 -2.89 -18.99 9.77
C GLY A 67 -3.85 -18.05 9.05
N PHE A 68 -3.44 -16.81 8.79
CA PHE A 68 -4.25 -15.81 8.10
C PHE A 68 -4.65 -16.23 6.66
N PHE A 69 -3.82 -17.04 5.98
CA PHE A 69 -4.17 -17.53 4.65
C PHE A 69 -5.36 -18.48 4.68
N LYS A 70 -5.44 -19.35 5.72
CA LYS A 70 -6.60 -20.21 5.95
C LYS A 70 -7.85 -19.37 6.18
N ASP A 71 -7.76 -18.35 7.05
CA ASP A 71 -8.88 -17.45 7.32
C ASP A 71 -9.35 -16.77 6.03
N TRP A 72 -8.40 -16.29 5.19
CA TRP A 72 -8.75 -15.64 3.92
C TRP A 72 -9.41 -16.58 2.91
N ILE A 73 -9.01 -17.85 2.86
CA ILE A 73 -9.67 -18.89 2.03
C ILE A 73 -11.08 -19.20 2.53
N GLU A 74 -11.30 -19.14 3.83
CA GLU A 74 -12.62 -19.38 4.44
C GLU A 74 -13.58 -18.21 4.23
N HIS A 75 -13.06 -17.01 3.93
CA HIS A 75 -13.82 -15.80 3.62
C HIS A 75 -13.65 -15.36 2.13
N PRO A 76 -14.13 -16.17 1.15
CA PRO A 76 -13.90 -15.92 -0.28
C PRO A 76 -14.76 -14.79 -0.86
N THR A 77 -15.69 -14.26 -0.08
CA THR A 77 -16.55 -13.12 -0.43
C THR A 77 -16.40 -12.04 0.63
N TYR A 78 -16.64 -10.78 0.24
CA TYR A 78 -16.63 -9.68 1.21
C TYR A 78 -17.74 -9.86 2.27
N ASP A 79 -17.32 -9.90 3.53
CA ASP A 79 -18.19 -10.10 4.70
C ASP A 79 -17.68 -9.29 5.92
N ASP A 80 -18.25 -9.56 7.10
CA ASP A 80 -17.88 -8.87 8.34
C ASP A 80 -16.41 -9.08 8.74
N TYR A 81 -15.79 -10.19 8.33
CA TYR A 81 -14.36 -10.44 8.55
C TYR A 81 -13.51 -9.36 7.86
N TRP A 82 -13.76 -9.10 6.57
CA TRP A 82 -13.04 -8.10 5.80
C TRP A 82 -13.40 -6.70 6.25
N ASN A 83 -14.69 -6.43 6.48
CA ASN A 83 -15.14 -5.13 6.97
C ASN A 83 -14.45 -4.73 8.28
N ALA A 84 -14.12 -5.69 9.16
CA ALA A 84 -13.46 -5.40 10.43
C ALA A 84 -12.05 -4.82 10.27
N ILE A 85 -11.34 -5.17 9.20
CA ILE A 85 -9.94 -4.78 8.96
C ILE A 85 -9.78 -3.70 7.89
N ASP A 86 -10.82 -3.41 7.12
CA ASP A 86 -10.78 -2.37 6.09
C ASP A 86 -10.89 -0.97 6.68
N VAL A 87 -10.23 -0.03 6.02
CA VAL A 87 -10.25 1.40 6.34
C VAL A 87 -11.27 2.15 5.48
N GLU A 88 -11.60 1.61 4.30
CA GLU A 88 -12.59 2.20 3.42
C GLU A 88 -13.94 2.33 4.12
N ASP A 89 -14.64 3.42 3.84
CA ASP A 89 -15.90 3.81 4.50
C ASP A 89 -15.82 4.10 6.01
N LYS A 90 -14.62 4.03 6.64
CA LYS A 90 -14.36 4.40 8.05
C LYS A 90 -13.47 5.64 8.19
N TRP A 91 -13.34 6.43 7.13
CA TRP A 91 -12.52 7.64 7.16
C TRP A 91 -13.01 8.69 8.18
N ASP A 92 -14.27 8.67 8.56
CA ASP A 92 -14.84 9.52 9.63
C ASP A 92 -14.39 9.09 11.04
N GLU A 93 -13.75 7.96 11.18
CA GLU A 93 -13.09 7.54 12.41
C GLU A 93 -11.64 8.06 12.52
N ILE A 94 -11.07 8.55 11.41
CA ILE A 94 -9.70 9.06 11.36
C ILE A 94 -9.66 10.50 11.85
N ASP A 95 -8.93 10.74 12.92
CA ASP A 95 -8.82 12.04 13.60
C ASP A 95 -7.46 12.72 13.43
N VAL A 96 -6.49 12.06 12.77
CA VAL A 96 -5.14 12.56 12.54
C VAL A 96 -4.84 12.68 11.04
N PRO A 97 -4.01 13.66 10.62
CA PRO A 97 -3.66 13.82 9.23
C PRO A 97 -2.74 12.70 8.73
N ALA A 98 -2.88 12.34 7.47
CA ALA A 98 -2.05 11.34 6.79
C ALA A 98 -1.30 11.95 5.61
N PHE A 99 -0.01 11.67 5.50
CA PHE A 99 0.78 11.93 4.32
C PHE A 99 1.03 10.63 3.57
N SER A 100 0.17 10.33 2.62
CA SER A 100 0.22 9.10 1.84
C SER A 100 1.25 9.20 0.71
N MET A 101 1.96 8.10 0.44
CA MET A 101 2.94 7.97 -0.61
C MET A 101 2.63 6.76 -1.46
N GLY A 102 2.47 6.94 -2.77
CA GLY A 102 2.12 5.89 -3.72
C GLY A 102 2.91 5.96 -5.02
N GLY A 103 2.76 4.96 -5.85
CA GLY A 103 3.38 4.87 -7.16
C GLY A 103 2.39 4.51 -8.27
N TRP A 104 2.57 5.05 -9.47
CA TRP A 104 1.71 4.74 -10.62
C TRP A 104 1.79 3.25 -11.02
N PHE A 105 2.93 2.59 -10.74
CA PHE A 105 3.16 1.18 -11.04
C PHE A 105 3.07 0.30 -9.78
N ASP A 106 2.49 0.83 -8.70
CA ASP A 106 2.21 0.07 -7.49
C ASP A 106 0.83 -0.59 -7.58
N LEU A 107 0.70 -1.78 -6.96
CA LEU A 107 -0.57 -2.49 -6.93
C LEU A 107 -1.65 -1.75 -6.12
N TYR A 108 -1.26 -0.87 -5.19
CA TYR A 108 -2.15 -0.04 -4.37
C TYR A 108 -2.31 1.38 -4.91
N SER A 109 -2.00 1.61 -6.19
CA SER A 109 -2.10 2.96 -6.77
C SER A 109 -3.51 3.54 -6.63
N ALA A 110 -4.55 2.77 -6.91
CA ALA A 110 -5.95 3.19 -6.77
C ALA A 110 -6.29 3.52 -5.30
N ASP A 111 -5.88 2.65 -4.37
CA ASP A 111 -6.18 2.81 -2.94
C ASP A 111 -5.54 4.06 -2.34
N ALA A 112 -4.35 4.45 -2.83
CA ALA A 112 -3.71 5.69 -2.40
C ALA A 112 -4.60 6.92 -2.66
N PHE A 113 -5.27 6.97 -3.83
CA PHE A 113 -6.21 8.04 -4.17
C PHE A 113 -7.53 7.91 -3.41
N THR A 114 -8.06 6.71 -3.27
CA THR A 114 -9.31 6.44 -2.55
C THR A 114 -9.20 6.87 -1.10
N ASN A 115 -8.14 6.45 -0.40
CA ASN A 115 -7.90 6.83 0.98
C ASN A 115 -7.62 8.32 1.14
N PHE A 116 -6.79 8.92 0.28
CA PHE A 116 -6.54 10.35 0.31
C PHE A 116 -7.83 11.15 0.18
N ASN A 117 -8.66 10.84 -0.81
CA ASN A 117 -9.93 11.53 -1.03
C ASN A 117 -10.92 11.28 0.12
N GLY A 118 -11.01 10.04 0.61
CA GLY A 118 -11.87 9.63 1.70
C GLY A 118 -11.56 10.40 2.99
N ILE A 119 -10.28 10.42 3.40
CA ILE A 119 -9.84 11.11 4.62
C ILE A 119 -10.04 12.64 4.48
N ARG A 120 -9.68 13.24 3.35
CA ARG A 120 -9.86 14.68 3.14
C ARG A 120 -11.31 15.12 3.17
N LYS A 121 -12.20 14.28 2.67
CA LYS A 121 -13.63 14.56 2.64
C LYS A 121 -14.33 14.29 3.98
N ASN A 122 -14.01 13.17 4.61
CA ASN A 122 -14.79 12.61 5.70
C ASN A 122 -14.04 12.56 7.04
N GLY A 123 -12.71 12.79 7.06
CA GLY A 123 -11.89 12.71 8.28
C GLY A 123 -12.51 13.51 9.41
N ARG A 124 -12.46 12.93 10.63
CA ARG A 124 -13.20 13.41 11.80
C ARG A 124 -12.83 14.86 12.20
N THR A 125 -11.55 15.21 12.07
CA THR A 125 -11.04 16.52 12.48
C THR A 125 -10.67 17.41 11.30
N PRO A 126 -10.59 18.74 11.49
CA PRO A 126 -10.00 19.63 10.48
C PRO A 126 -8.57 19.24 10.10
N GLU A 127 -7.79 18.76 11.07
CA GLU A 127 -6.41 18.31 10.89
C GLU A 127 -6.36 17.06 10.01
N ALA A 128 -7.21 16.05 10.25
CA ALA A 128 -7.29 14.84 9.39
C ALA A 128 -7.57 15.23 7.93
N ARG A 129 -8.44 16.20 7.69
CA ARG A 129 -8.76 16.71 6.34
C ARG A 129 -7.62 17.49 5.67
N GLN A 130 -6.52 17.78 6.38
CA GLN A 130 -5.28 18.33 5.81
C GLN A 130 -4.34 17.24 5.28
N SER A 131 -4.78 16.01 5.16
CA SER A 131 -4.03 14.89 4.60
C SER A 131 -3.49 15.19 3.19
N ARG A 132 -2.35 14.61 2.87
CA ARG A 132 -1.57 14.84 1.63
C ARG A 132 -1.29 13.53 0.92
N LEU A 133 -1.03 13.63 -0.40
CA LEU A 133 -0.64 12.50 -1.24
C LEU A 133 0.47 12.90 -2.21
N ILE A 134 1.50 12.08 -2.32
CA ILE A 134 2.48 12.13 -3.41
C ILE A 134 2.44 10.83 -4.19
N VAL A 135 2.39 10.93 -5.53
CA VAL A 135 2.45 9.78 -6.44
C VAL A 135 3.49 10.05 -7.53
N GLY A 136 4.49 9.19 -7.58
CA GLY A 136 5.51 9.20 -8.63
C GLY A 136 5.39 8.02 -9.59
N PRO A 137 6.22 7.95 -10.63
CA PRO A 137 6.23 6.84 -11.58
C PRO A 137 6.98 5.61 -11.00
N TRP A 138 6.66 5.26 -9.77
CA TRP A 138 7.37 4.27 -8.98
C TRP A 138 6.58 2.96 -8.88
N PRO A 139 7.30 1.81 -8.78
CA PRO A 139 6.71 0.56 -8.30
C PRO A 139 6.57 0.57 -6.78
N HIS A 140 6.23 -0.57 -6.19
CA HIS A 140 6.10 -0.76 -4.74
C HIS A 140 7.33 -0.33 -3.91
N ALA A 141 8.51 -0.31 -4.51
CA ALA A 141 9.76 0.12 -3.88
C ALA A 141 10.02 1.64 -3.88
N LEU A 142 9.03 2.47 -4.08
CA LEU A 142 8.97 3.93 -4.14
C LEU A 142 10.32 4.67 -4.29
N SER A 143 10.44 5.51 -5.33
CA SER A 143 11.53 6.50 -5.50
C SER A 143 12.98 5.99 -5.36
N THR A 144 13.22 4.68 -5.48
CA THR A 144 14.57 4.10 -5.40
C THR A 144 15.32 4.14 -6.73
N SER A 145 14.61 4.38 -7.83
CA SER A 145 15.15 4.44 -9.19
C SER A 145 14.31 5.36 -10.06
N SER A 146 14.94 6.04 -11.02
CA SER A 146 14.24 6.76 -12.09
C SER A 146 13.63 5.81 -13.13
N LYS A 147 13.97 4.52 -13.07
CA LYS A 147 13.50 3.51 -14.01
C LYS A 147 12.42 2.62 -13.40
N THR A 148 11.39 2.37 -14.19
CA THR A 148 10.38 1.36 -13.90
C THR A 148 10.19 0.50 -15.15
N GLY A 149 10.50 -0.79 -15.06
CA GLY A 149 10.63 -1.65 -16.24
C GLY A 149 11.70 -1.11 -17.21
N ASP A 150 11.33 -0.98 -18.47
CA ASP A 150 12.23 -0.49 -19.53
C ASP A 150 12.20 1.05 -19.69
N VAL A 151 11.36 1.75 -18.93
CA VAL A 151 11.18 3.20 -19.05
C VAL A 151 12.01 3.94 -18.02
N ASP A 152 12.81 4.91 -18.47
CA ASP A 152 13.52 5.88 -17.62
C ASP A 152 12.76 7.20 -17.60
N PHE A 153 12.22 7.57 -16.45
CA PHE A 153 11.48 8.82 -16.22
C PHE A 153 12.39 10.01 -15.88
N GLY A 154 13.71 9.78 -15.86
CA GLY A 154 14.70 10.80 -15.56
C GLY A 154 14.79 11.20 -14.09
N ALA A 155 15.79 12.03 -13.78
CA ALA A 155 16.07 12.45 -12.39
C ALA A 155 14.90 13.19 -11.73
N GLY A 156 14.07 13.89 -12.49
CA GLY A 156 12.89 14.59 -11.97
C GLY A 156 11.79 13.67 -11.44
N SER A 157 11.87 12.36 -11.70
CA SER A 157 10.93 11.36 -11.17
C SER A 157 11.28 10.92 -9.74
N LEU A 158 12.49 11.22 -9.27
CA LEU A 158 12.92 10.88 -7.92
C LEU A 158 12.42 11.94 -6.93
N ALA A 159 12.07 11.50 -5.72
CA ALA A 159 11.68 12.37 -4.63
C ALA A 159 12.41 11.94 -3.34
N ASP A 160 12.81 12.91 -2.52
CA ASP A 160 13.30 12.66 -1.17
C ASP A 160 12.13 12.40 -0.23
N LEU A 161 11.56 11.19 -0.31
CA LEU A 161 10.39 10.81 0.49
C LEU A 161 10.69 10.80 1.99
N ASP A 162 11.91 10.49 2.39
CA ASP A 162 12.31 10.48 3.80
C ASP A 162 12.43 11.90 4.35
N GLY A 163 12.95 12.84 3.56
CA GLY A 163 12.96 14.25 3.89
C GLY A 163 11.56 14.85 3.99
N GLU A 164 10.66 14.50 3.06
CA GLU A 164 9.26 14.93 3.09
C GLU A 164 8.51 14.36 4.32
N GLU A 165 8.72 13.11 4.65
CA GLU A 165 8.15 12.49 5.86
C GLU A 165 8.69 13.14 7.12
N THR A 166 9.98 13.45 7.17
CA THR A 166 10.60 14.17 8.29
C THR A 166 9.97 15.55 8.47
N ARG A 167 9.82 16.33 7.39
CA ARG A 167 9.13 17.64 7.41
C ARG A 167 7.69 17.52 7.92
N TRP A 168 6.97 16.45 7.50
CA TRP A 168 5.61 16.17 7.95
C TRP A 168 5.54 15.95 9.45
N PHE A 169 6.40 15.11 10.02
CA PHE A 169 6.44 14.85 11.45
C PHE A 169 7.01 16.02 12.25
N ASP A 170 7.93 16.80 11.72
CA ASP A 170 8.42 18.03 12.37
C ASP A 170 7.29 19.03 12.55
N TYR A 171 6.44 19.20 11.56
CA TYR A 171 5.27 20.07 11.66
C TYR A 171 4.25 19.55 12.71
N TRP A 172 3.77 18.31 12.51
CA TRP A 172 2.65 17.81 13.30
C TRP A 172 3.01 17.37 14.73
N LEU A 173 4.22 16.90 14.97
CA LEU A 173 4.63 16.37 16.27
C LEU A 173 5.51 17.33 17.07
N LYS A 174 6.26 18.21 16.40
CA LYS A 174 7.16 19.16 17.07
C LYS A 174 6.68 20.59 16.98
N GLY A 175 5.65 20.89 16.20
CA GLY A 175 5.13 22.25 16.01
C GLY A 175 6.08 23.16 15.22
N ILE A 176 6.99 22.59 14.42
CA ILE A 176 7.92 23.37 13.60
C ILE A 176 7.18 23.83 12.34
N ASP A 177 6.97 25.14 12.22
CA ASP A 177 6.43 25.73 11.00
C ASP A 177 7.47 25.67 9.88
N ASN A 178 7.26 24.77 8.93
CA ASN A 178 8.13 24.53 7.77
C ASN A 178 7.39 24.67 6.44
N GLY A 179 6.15 25.21 6.47
CA GLY A 179 5.33 25.50 5.30
C GLY A 179 4.72 24.28 4.63
N ILE A 180 4.90 23.05 5.16
CA ILE A 180 4.44 21.84 4.48
C ILE A 180 2.92 21.80 4.30
N VAL A 181 2.15 22.38 5.21
CA VAL A 181 0.68 22.40 5.12
C VAL A 181 0.15 23.41 4.13
N ASP A 182 0.95 24.41 3.76
CA ASP A 182 0.58 25.44 2.77
C ASP A 182 0.86 25.00 1.33
N GLU A 183 1.60 23.92 1.14
CA GLU A 183 1.86 23.34 -0.17
C GLU A 183 0.60 22.63 -0.73
N PRO A 184 0.47 22.48 -2.05
CA PRO A 184 -0.63 21.71 -2.64
C PRO A 184 -0.76 20.31 -2.00
N PRO A 185 -1.96 19.89 -1.60
CA PRO A 185 -2.15 18.63 -0.88
C PRO A 185 -1.89 17.38 -1.74
N LEU A 186 -1.89 17.53 -3.06
CA LEU A 186 -1.66 16.46 -4.02
C LEU A 186 -0.48 16.83 -4.93
N ARG A 187 0.54 15.97 -4.94
CA ARG A 187 1.68 16.08 -5.84
C ARG A 187 1.77 14.83 -6.72
N LEU A 188 1.62 15.00 -8.02
CA LEU A 188 1.61 13.92 -9.00
C LEU A 188 2.75 14.09 -10.00
N PHE A 189 3.43 13.00 -10.31
CA PHE A 189 4.24 12.92 -11.51
C PHE A 189 3.30 12.69 -12.71
N ILE A 190 3.28 13.62 -13.65
CA ILE A 190 2.48 13.48 -14.87
C ILE A 190 3.27 12.64 -15.86
N MET A 191 2.68 11.50 -16.20
CA MET A 191 3.28 10.58 -17.17
C MET A 191 3.11 11.14 -18.59
N GLY A 192 4.16 11.07 -19.39
CA GLY A 192 4.17 11.57 -20.76
C GLY A 192 5.51 11.37 -21.44
N ILE A 193 5.64 11.79 -22.69
CA ILE A 193 6.91 11.89 -23.39
C ILE A 193 7.57 13.20 -22.93
N ASN A 194 8.84 13.17 -22.65
CA ASN A 194 9.67 14.28 -22.12
C ASN A 194 9.55 15.61 -22.92
N GLU A 195 8.36 16.20 -22.95
CA GLU A 195 8.07 17.51 -23.54
C GLU A 195 7.44 18.45 -22.50
#